data_c7795f6ccc13d262cb06bf1f31af391d
#
_entry.id   c7795f6ccc13d262cb06bf1f31af391d
#
_cell.length_a   1.000
_cell.length_b   1.000
_cell.length_c   1.000
_cell.angle_alpha   90.00
_cell.angle_beta   90.00
_cell.angle_gamma   90.00
#
_symmetry.space_group_name_H-M   'P 1'
#
loop_
_entity.id
_entity.type
_entity.pdbx_description
1 polymer ?
#
loop_
_entity_poly.entity_id
_entity_poly.type
_entity_poly.pdbx_seq_one_letter_code
_entity_poly.pdbx_strand_id
1 'polypeptide(L)'
;MWAVYFPCIFYYFWISLKSRSFGFFKAVNPAIVHGGMTLEDKNFVNHLLPQNYRARSFLVKSETKPQEIENIIRENKLEYPVILKPNNGCRGRNVELIRNRETLKKYLENSGNEDLLLEEYVNYPNEIGVFYVRFPNQRKGFISGIVEKKGITVTGNGRQTLGELIQYNLRYHSFYPKVFHDGEYNINCIPGENEQILISSIGNHARGATFYDVSDKISAKLTDVFNEICFSVNGFYYGRFDVKFNSWEELENGENFRIIELNGAASEPTFIYDPAHSYFFAVKEITKHWNFMYTIAKLNKKKGHHFTSNEECWKILKEFNPFLTSTRV
;
A
#
# COMPACT_ATOMS: atom_id res chain seq x y z
N MET A 1 2.07 17.13 -2.74
CA MET A 1 1.14 16.38 -1.85
C MET A 1 0.34 17.30 -0.93
N TRP A 2 0.95 18.05 -0.01
CA TRP A 2 0.24 18.93 0.94
C TRP A 2 -0.74 19.93 0.29
N ALA A 3 -0.38 20.49 -0.87
CA ALA A 3 -1.24 21.44 -1.58
C ALA A 3 -2.63 20.88 -1.94
N VAL A 4 -2.72 19.60 -2.27
CA VAL A 4 -4.00 18.94 -2.62
C VAL A 4 -4.87 18.73 -1.38
N TYR A 5 -4.26 18.41 -0.22
CA TYR A 5 -4.97 18.17 1.02
C TYR A 5 -5.42 19.44 1.72
N PHE A 6 -4.74 20.57 1.50
CA PHE A 6 -5.06 21.82 2.19
C PHE A 6 -6.54 22.23 2.07
N PRO A 7 -7.16 22.30 0.88
CA PRO A 7 -8.59 22.63 0.79
C PRO A 7 -9.49 21.52 1.36
N CYS A 8 -9.03 20.25 1.32
CA CYS A 8 -9.80 19.12 1.84
C CYS A 8 -9.93 19.16 3.37
N ILE A 9 -8.96 19.79 4.08
CA ILE A 9 -8.99 19.92 5.54
C ILE A 9 -10.28 20.60 6.02
N PHE A 10 -10.74 21.66 5.34
CA PHE A 10 -11.99 22.35 5.68
C PHE A 10 -13.21 21.41 5.54
N TYR A 11 -13.19 20.56 4.52
CA TYR A 11 -14.22 19.56 4.33
C TYR A 11 -14.17 18.49 5.43
N TYR A 12 -12.97 18.07 5.86
CA TYR A 12 -12.82 17.14 6.98
C TYR A 12 -13.38 17.73 8.28
N PHE A 13 -13.09 18.98 8.59
CA PHE A 13 -13.64 19.66 9.76
C PHE A 13 -15.18 19.72 9.70
N TRP A 14 -15.75 20.04 8.55
CA TRP A 14 -17.20 20.06 8.36
C TRP A 14 -17.84 18.68 8.61
N ILE A 15 -17.25 17.60 8.07
CA ILE A 15 -17.70 16.23 8.34
C ILE A 15 -17.55 15.88 9.83
N SER A 16 -16.44 16.28 10.46
CA SER A 16 -16.19 16.04 11.87
C SER A 16 -17.22 16.72 12.78
N LEU A 17 -17.61 17.94 12.44
CA LEU A 17 -18.71 18.65 13.11
C LEU A 17 -20.05 17.89 12.95
N LYS A 18 -20.38 17.48 11.72
CA LYS A 18 -21.59 16.69 11.44
C LYS A 18 -21.62 15.36 12.18
N SER A 19 -20.49 14.69 12.32
CA SER A 19 -20.36 13.41 13.04
C SER A 19 -20.30 13.59 14.56
N ARG A 20 -20.05 14.82 15.02
CA ARG A 20 -19.70 15.15 16.43
C ARG A 20 -18.50 14.34 16.94
N SER A 21 -17.54 14.05 16.06
CA SER A 21 -16.33 13.30 16.37
C SER A 21 -15.25 13.52 15.30
N PHE A 22 -14.02 13.76 15.71
CA PHE A 22 -12.85 13.73 14.82
C PHE A 22 -12.46 12.29 14.46
N GLY A 23 -12.83 11.31 15.26
CA GLY A 23 -12.48 9.90 15.12
C GLY A 23 -13.56 9.04 14.47
N PHE A 24 -14.40 9.57 13.59
CA PHE A 24 -15.46 8.79 12.93
C PHE A 24 -14.89 7.64 12.07
N PHE A 25 -13.66 7.75 11.61
CA PHE A 25 -12.98 6.79 10.74
C PHE A 25 -12.87 5.38 11.37
N LYS A 26 -12.82 5.24 12.69
CA LYS A 26 -12.79 3.93 13.38
C LYS A 26 -13.97 3.04 12.98
N ALA A 27 -15.13 3.63 12.77
CA ALA A 27 -16.33 2.91 12.37
C ALA A 27 -16.43 2.69 10.85
N VAL A 28 -15.43 3.09 10.07
CA VAL A 28 -15.40 2.80 8.62
C VAL A 28 -15.19 1.31 8.37
N ASN A 29 -14.19 0.74 9.01
CA ASN A 29 -13.87 -0.70 8.92
C ASN A 29 -13.79 -1.30 10.34
N PRO A 30 -14.89 -1.76 10.91
CA PRO A 30 -14.88 -2.40 12.23
C PRO A 30 -13.96 -3.62 12.34
N ALA A 31 -13.62 -4.26 11.22
CA ALA A 31 -12.70 -5.40 11.19
C ALA A 31 -11.24 -5.01 11.47
N ILE A 32 -10.87 -3.76 11.28
CA ILE A 32 -9.48 -3.30 11.37
C ILE A 32 -9.33 -2.35 12.56
N VAL A 33 -8.23 -2.47 13.29
CA VAL A 33 -7.90 -1.57 14.41
C VAL A 33 -7.93 -0.12 13.91
N HIS A 34 -8.60 0.76 14.64
CA HIS A 34 -8.84 2.16 14.28
C HIS A 34 -9.43 2.37 12.87
N GLY A 35 -10.12 1.35 12.31
CA GLY A 35 -10.67 1.39 10.96
C GLY A 35 -9.61 1.33 9.86
N GLY A 36 -8.35 1.07 10.21
CA GLY A 36 -7.22 1.16 9.29
C GLY A 36 -6.78 2.59 9.01
N MET A 37 -6.90 3.49 9.99
CA MET A 37 -6.37 4.85 9.89
C MET A 37 -4.92 4.91 10.35
N THR A 38 -4.52 4.07 11.30
CA THR A 38 -3.20 4.08 11.91
C THR A 38 -2.87 2.71 12.51
N LEU A 39 -1.55 2.42 12.70
CA LEU A 39 -1.06 1.24 13.43
C LEU A 39 -1.62 -0.08 12.88
N GLU A 40 -1.72 -0.19 11.57
CA GLU A 40 -2.15 -1.45 10.97
C GLU A 40 -1.09 -2.53 11.24
N ASP A 41 -1.46 -3.55 11.99
CA ASP A 41 -0.74 -4.81 12.04
C ASP A 41 -0.96 -5.54 10.71
N LYS A 42 0.08 -5.54 9.85
CA LYS A 42 0.00 -6.11 8.50
C LYS A 42 -0.30 -7.61 8.52
N ASN A 43 0.26 -8.31 9.51
CA ASN A 43 -0.02 -9.73 9.66
C ASN A 43 -1.50 -9.97 9.98
N PHE A 44 -2.07 -9.23 10.91
CA PHE A 44 -3.48 -9.32 11.24
C PHE A 44 -4.37 -8.98 10.04
N VAL A 45 -4.12 -7.84 9.38
CA VAL A 45 -4.94 -7.38 8.25
C VAL A 45 -4.84 -8.35 7.08
N ASN A 46 -3.65 -8.89 6.80
CA ASN A 46 -3.47 -9.88 5.74
C ASN A 46 -4.27 -11.17 6.03
N HIS A 47 -4.35 -11.59 7.30
CA HIS A 47 -5.12 -12.78 7.69
C HIS A 47 -6.65 -12.59 7.67
N LEU A 48 -7.16 -11.37 7.52
CA LEU A 48 -8.58 -11.14 7.24
C LEU A 48 -8.97 -11.62 5.84
N LEU A 49 -8.03 -11.62 4.90
CA LEU A 49 -8.27 -12.03 3.52
C LEU A 49 -8.29 -13.56 3.37
N PRO A 50 -9.12 -14.10 2.46
CA PRO A 50 -9.09 -15.52 2.13
C PRO A 50 -7.70 -15.95 1.66
N GLN A 51 -7.26 -17.12 2.09
CA GLN A 51 -5.90 -17.60 1.84
C GLN A 51 -5.55 -17.74 0.35
N ASN A 52 -6.52 -18.06 -0.49
CA ASN A 52 -6.34 -18.23 -1.93
C ASN A 52 -6.11 -16.91 -2.68
N TYR A 53 -6.46 -15.77 -2.08
CA TYR A 53 -6.32 -14.46 -2.71
C TYR A 53 -5.17 -13.61 -2.15
N ARG A 54 -4.58 -14.00 -1.02
CA ARG A 54 -3.48 -13.25 -0.41
C ARG A 54 -2.12 -13.89 -0.61
N ALA A 55 -1.07 -13.09 -0.59
CA ALA A 55 0.28 -13.59 -0.49
C ALA A 55 0.47 -14.34 0.84
N ARG A 56 1.16 -15.47 0.83
CA ARG A 56 1.49 -16.20 2.06
C ARG A 56 2.44 -15.37 2.90
N SER A 57 2.11 -15.20 4.17
CA SER A 57 2.89 -14.37 5.07
C SER A 57 2.98 -14.97 6.46
N PHE A 58 4.10 -14.72 7.14
CA PHE A 58 4.46 -15.27 8.44
C PHE A 58 5.04 -14.18 9.32
N LEU A 59 4.53 -14.06 10.54
CA LEU A 59 5.06 -13.13 11.52
C LEU A 59 6.40 -13.66 12.05
N VAL A 60 7.41 -12.82 11.98
CA VAL A 60 8.75 -13.04 12.53
C VAL A 60 8.94 -12.08 13.70
N LYS A 61 9.10 -12.62 14.90
CA LYS A 61 9.33 -11.81 16.09
C LYS A 61 10.74 -11.19 16.08
N SER A 62 10.86 -10.04 16.73
CA SER A 62 12.11 -9.26 16.75
C SER A 62 13.32 -10.05 17.26
N GLU A 63 13.12 -11.00 18.18
CA GLU A 63 14.16 -11.87 18.74
C GLU A 63 14.48 -13.12 17.89
N THR A 64 13.76 -13.34 16.77
CA THR A 64 13.90 -14.54 15.93
C THR A 64 15.27 -14.56 15.22
N LYS A 65 16.01 -15.64 15.38
CA LYS A 65 17.33 -15.79 14.78
C LYS A 65 17.25 -16.08 13.27
N PRO A 66 18.26 -15.70 12.46
CA PRO A 66 18.28 -15.96 11.02
C PRO A 66 18.00 -17.43 10.65
N GLN A 67 18.53 -18.37 11.44
CA GLN A 67 18.31 -19.81 11.21
C GLN A 67 16.84 -20.24 11.40
N GLU A 68 16.12 -19.60 12.33
CA GLU A 68 14.70 -19.88 12.58
C GLU A 68 13.85 -19.33 11.42
N ILE A 69 14.22 -18.17 10.86
CA ILE A 69 13.57 -17.62 9.68
C ILE A 69 13.75 -18.56 8.48
N GLU A 70 14.96 -19.13 8.31
CA GLU A 70 15.20 -20.13 7.26
C GLU A 70 14.39 -21.40 7.47
N ASN A 71 14.18 -21.80 8.72
CA ASN A 71 13.27 -22.92 9.02
C ASN A 71 11.82 -22.59 8.60
N ILE A 72 11.33 -21.37 8.91
CA ILE A 72 10.01 -20.91 8.47
C ILE A 72 9.89 -20.99 6.94
N ILE A 73 10.91 -20.49 6.21
CA ILE A 73 10.95 -20.55 4.73
C ILE A 73 10.81 -21.99 4.25
N ARG A 74 11.63 -22.89 4.78
CA ARG A 74 11.66 -24.30 4.37
C ARG A 74 10.37 -25.05 4.73
N GLU A 75 9.90 -24.94 5.97
CA GLU A 75 8.72 -25.64 6.47
C GLU A 75 7.46 -25.23 5.75
N ASN A 76 7.39 -23.97 5.35
CA ASN A 76 6.25 -23.43 4.60
C ASN A 76 6.44 -23.50 3.07
N LYS A 77 7.47 -24.20 2.60
CA LYS A 77 7.76 -24.36 1.15
C LYS A 77 7.80 -23.01 0.43
N LEU A 78 8.40 -21.99 1.07
CA LEU A 78 8.74 -20.76 0.42
C LEU A 78 10.09 -20.95 -0.27
N GLU A 79 10.31 -20.21 -1.34
CA GLU A 79 11.57 -20.18 -2.08
C GLU A 79 12.07 -18.75 -2.17
N TYR A 80 13.40 -18.60 -2.18
CA TYR A 80 13.97 -17.28 -2.48
C TYR A 80 13.70 -16.90 -3.94
N PRO A 81 13.47 -15.61 -4.21
CA PRO A 81 13.43 -14.52 -3.26
C PRO A 81 12.16 -14.48 -2.40
N VAL A 82 12.27 -13.92 -1.21
CA VAL A 82 11.13 -13.61 -0.31
C VAL A 82 11.13 -12.11 0.03
N ILE A 83 10.01 -11.60 0.52
CA ILE A 83 9.92 -10.22 1.01
C ILE A 83 10.03 -10.21 2.53
N LEU A 84 10.87 -9.32 3.07
CA LEU A 84 10.84 -8.94 4.48
C LEU A 84 10.44 -7.47 4.62
N LYS A 85 9.55 -7.21 5.54
CA LYS A 85 9.06 -5.86 5.85
C LYS A 85 8.66 -5.75 7.32
N PRO A 86 8.71 -4.53 7.94
CA PRO A 86 8.15 -4.31 9.26
C PRO A 86 6.67 -4.69 9.31
N ASN A 87 6.25 -5.39 10.36
CA ASN A 87 4.84 -5.72 10.58
C ASN A 87 4.01 -4.45 10.81
N ASN A 88 4.57 -3.51 11.58
CA ASN A 88 4.00 -2.19 11.80
C ASN A 88 4.81 -1.16 11.01
N GLY A 89 4.27 -0.62 9.93
CA GLY A 89 5.01 0.33 9.11
C GLY A 89 4.17 0.87 7.97
N CYS A 90 4.59 2.00 7.42
CA CYS A 90 3.91 2.65 6.31
C CYS A 90 4.87 3.06 5.20
N ARG A 91 4.33 3.34 4.01
CA ARG A 91 5.02 3.92 2.85
C ARG A 91 6.22 3.11 2.34
N GLY A 92 6.19 1.79 2.51
CA GLY A 92 7.24 0.89 2.02
C GLY A 92 8.60 1.06 2.71
N ARG A 93 8.65 1.65 3.91
CA ARG A 93 9.88 1.75 4.69
C ARG A 93 10.37 0.36 5.08
N ASN A 94 11.67 0.11 4.86
CA ASN A 94 12.34 -1.16 5.17
C ASN A 94 11.68 -2.40 4.53
N VAL A 95 11.02 -2.25 3.37
CA VAL A 95 10.55 -3.39 2.56
C VAL A 95 11.69 -3.81 1.65
N GLU A 96 12.16 -5.06 1.78
CA GLU A 96 13.26 -5.56 0.98
C GLU A 96 13.00 -6.94 0.37
N LEU A 97 13.55 -7.12 -0.83
CA LEU A 97 13.58 -8.39 -1.53
C LEU A 97 14.82 -9.18 -1.08
N ILE A 98 14.58 -10.24 -0.34
CA ILE A 98 15.62 -11.11 0.20
C ILE A 98 15.87 -12.22 -0.80
N ARG A 99 17.03 -12.19 -1.46
CA ARG A 99 17.37 -13.12 -2.55
C ARG A 99 18.04 -14.42 -2.07
N ASN A 100 18.67 -14.37 -0.91
CA ASN A 100 19.41 -15.49 -0.34
C ASN A 100 19.72 -15.25 1.15
N ARG A 101 20.39 -16.23 1.77
CA ARG A 101 20.78 -16.18 3.18
C ARG A 101 21.70 -15.01 3.54
N GLU A 102 22.54 -14.58 2.63
CA GLU A 102 23.46 -13.47 2.89
C GLU A 102 22.72 -12.16 3.00
N THR A 103 21.80 -11.89 2.04
CA THR A 103 20.93 -10.71 2.07
C THR A 103 20.00 -10.73 3.27
N LEU A 104 19.52 -11.90 3.71
CA LEU A 104 18.75 -12.05 4.95
C LEU A 104 19.56 -11.58 6.17
N LYS A 105 20.79 -12.02 6.32
CA LYS A 105 21.64 -11.60 7.44
C LYS A 105 21.89 -10.09 7.44
N LYS A 106 22.26 -9.53 6.29
CA LYS A 106 22.47 -8.07 6.14
C LYS A 106 21.23 -7.26 6.50
N TYR A 107 20.06 -7.75 6.11
CA TYR A 107 18.80 -7.09 6.44
C TYR A 107 18.57 -7.09 7.96
N LEU A 108 18.74 -8.23 8.63
CA LEU A 108 18.52 -8.37 10.06
C LEU A 108 19.52 -7.58 10.91
N GLU A 109 20.76 -7.44 10.46
CA GLU A 109 21.78 -6.60 11.11
C GLU A 109 21.40 -5.11 11.09
N ASN A 110 20.65 -4.68 10.07
CA ASN A 110 20.22 -3.28 9.87
C ASN A 110 18.76 -3.05 10.28
N SER A 111 17.98 -4.11 10.47
CA SER A 111 16.60 -3.99 10.96
C SER A 111 16.63 -3.71 12.47
N GLY A 112 15.86 -2.72 12.91
CA GLY A 112 15.70 -2.44 14.34
C GLY A 112 15.06 -3.62 15.08
N ASN A 113 14.86 -3.45 16.39
CA ASN A 113 14.20 -4.45 17.23
C ASN A 113 12.67 -4.38 17.06
N GLU A 114 12.17 -4.72 15.87
CA GLU A 114 10.74 -4.70 15.52
C GLU A 114 10.30 -6.03 14.91
N ASP A 115 9.03 -6.38 15.13
CA ASP A 115 8.42 -7.56 14.50
C ASP A 115 8.39 -7.37 12.98
N LEU A 116 8.75 -8.41 12.24
CA LEU A 116 8.78 -8.41 10.79
C LEU A 116 7.70 -9.33 10.21
N LEU A 117 7.34 -9.07 8.97
CA LEU A 117 6.50 -9.94 8.16
C LEU A 117 7.34 -10.53 7.03
N LEU A 118 7.49 -11.85 7.04
CA LEU A 118 8.08 -12.62 5.95
C LEU A 118 6.95 -12.99 4.97
N GLU A 119 7.12 -12.65 3.70
CA GLU A 119 6.12 -12.94 2.67
C GLU A 119 6.72 -13.66 1.47
N GLU A 120 5.91 -14.48 0.81
CA GLU A 120 6.27 -15.00 -0.51
C GLU A 120 6.44 -13.86 -1.50
N TYR A 121 7.43 -13.99 -2.37
CA TYR A 121 7.59 -13.07 -3.49
C TYR A 121 6.61 -13.44 -4.61
N VAL A 122 5.64 -12.57 -4.84
CA VAL A 122 4.68 -12.75 -5.92
C VAL A 122 5.28 -12.22 -7.22
N ASN A 123 5.70 -13.13 -8.09
CA ASN A 123 6.36 -12.81 -9.36
C ASN A 123 5.36 -12.66 -10.51
N TYR A 124 4.33 -11.84 -10.32
CA TYR A 124 3.45 -11.43 -11.42
C TYR A 124 3.92 -10.12 -12.03
N PRO A 125 3.76 -9.93 -13.35
CA PRO A 125 4.33 -8.78 -14.06
C PRO A 125 3.61 -7.46 -13.80
N ASN A 126 2.34 -7.52 -13.41
CA ASN A 126 1.50 -6.33 -13.25
C ASN A 126 1.21 -6.05 -11.77
N GLU A 127 1.16 -4.76 -11.40
CA GLU A 127 0.76 -4.33 -10.08
C GLU A 127 -0.25 -3.18 -10.18
N ILE A 128 -1.37 -3.34 -9.47
CA ILE A 128 -2.43 -2.34 -9.39
C ILE A 128 -2.84 -2.07 -7.94
N GLY A 129 -3.41 -0.90 -7.71
CA GLY A 129 -4.17 -0.58 -6.51
C GLY A 129 -5.65 -0.49 -6.85
N VAL A 130 -6.47 -1.37 -6.30
CA VAL A 130 -7.93 -1.38 -6.50
C VAL A 130 -8.60 -0.75 -5.30
N PHE A 131 -9.31 0.36 -5.51
CA PHE A 131 -10.02 1.03 -4.45
C PHE A 131 -11.48 0.57 -4.39
N TYR A 132 -11.84 -0.10 -3.31
CA TYR A 132 -13.16 -0.69 -3.11
C TYR A 132 -13.97 0.04 -2.04
N VAL A 133 -15.27 0.19 -2.30
CA VAL A 133 -16.23 0.85 -1.41
C VAL A 133 -17.51 0.03 -1.34
N ARG A 134 -18.02 -0.23 -0.12
CA ARG A 134 -19.30 -0.87 0.13
C ARG A 134 -20.04 -0.18 1.25
N PHE A 135 -21.29 0.18 1.04
CA PHE A 135 -22.10 0.72 2.13
C PHE A 135 -22.66 -0.41 3.01
N PRO A 136 -22.64 -0.28 4.35
CA PRO A 136 -23.05 -1.35 5.27
C PRO A 136 -24.49 -1.85 5.11
N ASN A 137 -25.36 -1.08 4.47
CA ASN A 137 -26.74 -1.46 4.15
C ASN A 137 -26.89 -2.06 2.73
N GLN A 138 -25.78 -2.22 2.01
CA GLN A 138 -25.76 -2.81 0.67
C GLN A 138 -25.02 -4.15 0.68
N ARG A 139 -25.52 -5.09 -0.12
CA ARG A 139 -24.91 -6.42 -0.27
C ARG A 139 -23.65 -6.36 -1.14
N LYS A 140 -23.67 -5.58 -2.23
CA LYS A 140 -22.54 -5.41 -3.14
C LYS A 140 -21.94 -4.01 -2.98
N GLY A 141 -20.64 -3.91 -3.14
CA GLY A 141 -19.89 -2.67 -3.26
C GLY A 141 -19.52 -2.38 -4.72
N PHE A 142 -18.63 -1.44 -4.89
CA PHE A 142 -18.12 -1.04 -6.19
C PHE A 142 -16.64 -0.66 -6.10
N ILE A 143 -15.95 -0.76 -7.22
CA ILE A 143 -14.60 -0.23 -7.38
C ILE A 143 -14.71 1.25 -7.75
N SER A 144 -14.14 2.13 -6.93
CA SER A 144 -14.20 3.59 -7.15
C SER A 144 -13.10 4.11 -8.06
N GLY A 145 -12.03 3.32 -8.24
CA GLY A 145 -10.93 3.61 -9.14
C GLY A 145 -9.85 2.54 -9.05
N ILE A 146 -9.05 2.44 -10.11
CA ILE A 146 -7.90 1.54 -10.20
C ILE A 146 -6.68 2.34 -10.62
N VAL A 147 -5.58 2.15 -9.92
CA VAL A 147 -4.28 2.71 -10.27
C VAL A 147 -3.35 1.60 -10.73
N GLU A 148 -2.73 1.74 -11.89
CA GLU A 148 -1.60 0.91 -12.32
C GLU A 148 -0.31 1.49 -11.74
N LYS A 149 0.51 0.64 -11.13
CA LYS A 149 1.77 1.03 -10.54
C LYS A 149 2.91 0.55 -11.43
N LYS A 150 3.54 1.46 -12.15
CA LYS A 150 4.72 1.14 -12.96
C LYS A 150 5.98 1.46 -12.19
N GLY A 151 6.87 0.48 -12.09
CA GLY A 151 8.20 0.64 -11.52
C GLY A 151 9.02 1.69 -12.27
N ILE A 152 10.17 2.06 -11.73
CA ILE A 152 11.10 2.98 -12.40
C ILE A 152 11.73 2.26 -13.59
N THR A 153 11.47 2.75 -14.78
CA THR A 153 12.13 2.29 -16.00
C THR A 153 12.90 3.45 -16.61
N VAL A 154 14.16 3.21 -16.91
CA VAL A 154 15.05 4.17 -17.59
C VAL A 154 15.18 3.74 -19.03
N THR A 155 15.00 4.70 -19.96
CA THR A 155 15.17 4.47 -21.37
C THR A 155 16.57 4.90 -21.79
N GLY A 156 17.33 3.99 -22.38
CA GLY A 156 18.64 4.25 -22.93
C GLY A 156 18.59 5.18 -24.13
N ASN A 157 19.65 5.96 -24.33
CA ASN A 157 19.82 6.84 -25.48
C ASN A 157 21.11 6.54 -26.29
N GLY A 158 21.76 5.42 -25.99
CA GLY A 158 22.99 4.98 -26.66
C GLY A 158 24.23 5.84 -26.39
N ARG A 159 24.18 6.81 -25.49
CA ARG A 159 25.25 7.80 -25.25
C ARG A 159 25.60 8.00 -23.78
N GLN A 160 24.60 8.10 -22.93
CA GLN A 160 24.77 8.35 -21.49
C GLN A 160 24.82 7.04 -20.73
N THR A 161 25.57 7.03 -19.63
CA THR A 161 25.58 5.90 -18.71
C THR A 161 24.24 5.80 -17.99
N LEU A 162 23.92 4.61 -17.47
CA LEU A 162 22.72 4.40 -16.67
C LEU A 162 22.70 5.34 -15.46
N GLY A 163 23.85 5.55 -14.81
CA GLY A 163 24.00 6.49 -13.72
C GLY A 163 23.62 7.93 -14.10
N GLU A 164 24.11 8.41 -15.25
CA GLU A 164 23.76 9.74 -15.75
C GLU A 164 22.28 9.87 -16.10
N LEU A 165 21.69 8.86 -16.75
CA LEU A 165 20.27 8.84 -17.10
C LEU A 165 19.37 8.91 -15.85
N ILE A 166 19.77 8.28 -14.75
CA ILE A 166 19.05 8.35 -13.47
C ILE A 166 19.28 9.71 -12.81
N GLN A 167 20.52 10.17 -12.75
CA GLN A 167 20.93 11.39 -12.04
C GLN A 167 20.30 12.65 -12.65
N TYR A 168 20.27 12.76 -13.98
CA TYR A 168 19.72 13.93 -14.68
C TYR A 168 18.20 13.88 -14.87
N ASN A 169 17.55 12.78 -14.55
CA ASN A 169 16.11 12.72 -14.57
C ASN A 169 15.52 13.32 -13.29
N LEU A 170 14.82 14.45 -13.41
CA LEU A 170 14.21 15.17 -12.27
C LEU A 170 13.32 14.28 -11.38
N ARG A 171 12.75 13.22 -11.94
CA ARG A 171 11.90 12.28 -11.23
C ARG A 171 12.71 11.25 -10.46
N TYR A 172 13.85 10.83 -10.98
CA TYR A 172 14.64 9.71 -10.44
C TYR A 172 15.87 10.18 -9.64
N HIS A 173 16.23 11.44 -9.75
CA HIS A 173 17.38 12.03 -9.07
C HIS A 173 17.44 11.72 -7.56
N SER A 174 16.29 11.77 -6.86
CA SER A 174 16.21 11.46 -5.43
C SER A 174 16.47 9.98 -5.10
N PHE A 175 16.41 9.08 -6.09
CA PHE A 175 16.66 7.65 -5.95
C PHE A 175 18.08 7.23 -6.31
N TYR A 176 18.83 8.11 -6.95
CA TYR A 176 20.20 7.84 -7.40
C TYR A 176 21.10 7.27 -6.28
N PRO A 177 21.13 7.83 -5.06
CA PRO A 177 21.95 7.28 -3.98
C PRO A 177 21.59 5.84 -3.62
N LYS A 178 20.30 5.50 -3.69
CA LYS A 178 19.76 4.19 -3.32
C LYS A 178 20.09 3.13 -4.36
N VAL A 179 19.91 3.46 -5.64
CA VAL A 179 20.26 2.60 -6.76
C VAL A 179 21.77 2.34 -6.80
N PHE A 180 22.57 3.34 -6.42
CA PHE A 180 24.01 3.27 -6.35
C PHE A 180 24.51 2.34 -5.23
N HIS A 181 23.84 2.36 -4.06
CA HIS A 181 24.23 1.55 -2.91
C HIS A 181 23.82 0.08 -3.02
N ASP A 182 22.73 -0.21 -3.71
CA ASP A 182 22.20 -1.58 -3.81
C ASP A 182 23.06 -2.48 -4.73
N GLY A 183 23.97 -1.89 -5.54
CA GLY A 183 24.98 -2.63 -6.36
C GLY A 183 24.38 -3.56 -7.41
N GLU A 184 23.08 -3.56 -7.60
CA GLU A 184 22.38 -4.47 -8.52
C GLU A 184 22.56 -4.11 -9.99
N TYR A 185 22.95 -2.85 -10.28
CA TYR A 185 23.07 -2.33 -11.64
C TYR A 185 24.48 -1.83 -11.91
N ASN A 186 24.98 -2.17 -13.09
CA ASN A 186 26.19 -1.52 -13.59
C ASN A 186 25.85 -0.10 -14.05
N ILE A 187 25.96 0.86 -13.14
CA ILE A 187 25.66 2.28 -13.40
C ILE A 187 26.51 2.91 -14.50
N ASN A 188 27.67 2.30 -14.81
CA ASN A 188 28.59 2.74 -15.85
C ASN A 188 28.26 2.12 -17.22
N CYS A 189 27.29 1.20 -17.33
CA CYS A 189 26.86 0.72 -18.63
C CYS A 189 26.15 1.83 -19.40
N ILE A 190 26.30 1.82 -20.72
CA ILE A 190 25.59 2.71 -21.64
C ILE A 190 24.45 1.90 -22.27
N PRO A 191 23.20 2.08 -21.83
CA PRO A 191 22.08 1.36 -22.42
C PRO A 191 21.88 1.77 -23.88
N GLY A 192 21.55 0.80 -24.73
CA GLY A 192 21.26 1.03 -26.13
C GLY A 192 20.13 2.05 -26.36
N GLU A 193 20.03 2.58 -27.57
CA GLU A 193 18.94 3.51 -27.89
C GLU A 193 17.58 2.80 -27.79
N ASN A 194 16.65 3.40 -27.00
CA ASN A 194 15.33 2.83 -26.65
C ASN A 194 15.35 1.55 -25.78
N GLU A 195 16.51 1.11 -25.31
CA GLU A 195 16.60 0.01 -24.36
C GLU A 195 15.91 0.41 -23.04
N GLN A 196 15.01 -0.45 -22.54
CA GLN A 196 14.29 -0.23 -21.31
C GLN A 196 14.94 -1.00 -20.16
N ILE A 197 15.47 -0.29 -19.17
CA ILE A 197 16.03 -0.91 -17.96
C ILE A 197 15.12 -0.64 -16.78
N LEU A 198 14.53 -1.69 -16.21
CA LEU A 198 13.72 -1.62 -14.99
C LEU A 198 14.64 -1.47 -13.78
N ILE A 199 14.62 -0.31 -13.14
CA ILE A 199 15.45 0.02 -11.97
C ILE A 199 14.81 -0.41 -10.65
N SER A 200 13.50 -0.38 -10.57
CA SER A 200 12.76 -0.82 -9.39
C SER A 200 11.39 -1.34 -9.78
N SER A 201 11.10 -2.57 -9.36
CA SER A 201 9.77 -3.18 -9.51
C SER A 201 8.83 -2.88 -8.36
N ILE A 202 9.29 -2.12 -7.34
CA ILE A 202 8.47 -1.83 -6.16
C ILE A 202 7.50 -0.71 -6.49
N GLY A 203 6.21 -1.04 -6.54
CA GLY A 203 5.09 -0.15 -6.85
C GLY A 203 4.79 0.91 -5.80
N ASN A 204 5.80 1.60 -5.27
CA ASN A 204 5.63 2.64 -4.26
C ASN A 204 6.02 4.02 -4.82
N HIS A 205 5.09 4.98 -4.73
CA HIS A 205 5.31 6.35 -5.19
C HIS A 205 6.51 7.03 -4.48
N ALA A 206 6.70 6.79 -3.18
CA ALA A 206 7.86 7.29 -2.45
C ALA A 206 9.19 6.66 -2.90
N ARG A 207 9.13 5.57 -3.66
CA ARG A 207 10.25 4.89 -4.31
C ARG A 207 10.29 5.12 -5.83
N GLY A 208 9.57 6.15 -6.34
CA GLY A 208 9.64 6.61 -7.72
C GLY A 208 8.70 5.91 -8.71
N ALA A 209 7.89 4.97 -8.29
CA ALA A 209 6.88 4.36 -9.14
C ALA A 209 5.94 5.43 -9.74
N THR A 210 5.57 5.25 -11.00
CA THR A 210 4.57 6.06 -11.68
C THR A 210 3.20 5.43 -11.48
N PHE A 211 2.23 6.28 -11.21
CA PHE A 211 0.85 5.88 -11.02
C PHE A 211 0.01 6.37 -12.20
N TYR A 212 -0.67 5.43 -12.87
CA TYR A 212 -1.58 5.72 -13.97
C TYR A 212 -2.99 5.31 -13.59
N ASP A 213 -3.96 6.19 -13.85
CA ASP A 213 -5.37 5.86 -13.69
C ASP A 213 -5.81 4.92 -14.82
N VAL A 214 -6.20 3.71 -14.45
CA VAL A 214 -6.73 2.71 -15.37
C VAL A 214 -8.16 2.31 -14.97
N SER A 215 -8.91 3.29 -14.44
CA SER A 215 -10.31 3.07 -14.01
C SER A 215 -11.25 2.75 -15.17
N ASP A 216 -10.84 2.96 -16.41
CA ASP A 216 -11.51 2.47 -17.62
C ASP A 216 -11.54 0.93 -17.69
N LYS A 217 -10.66 0.23 -16.99
CA LYS A 217 -10.63 -1.23 -16.84
C LYS A 217 -11.62 -1.78 -15.82
N ILE A 218 -12.39 -0.94 -15.13
CA ILE A 218 -13.39 -1.41 -14.18
C ILE A 218 -14.53 -2.10 -14.95
N SER A 219 -14.65 -3.40 -14.75
CA SER A 219 -15.72 -4.22 -15.31
C SER A 219 -16.64 -4.77 -14.22
N ALA A 220 -17.81 -5.23 -14.61
CA ALA A 220 -18.74 -5.92 -13.71
C ALA A 220 -18.12 -7.20 -13.15
N LYS A 221 -17.39 -7.97 -13.98
CA LYS A 221 -16.69 -9.20 -13.56
C LYS A 221 -15.65 -8.89 -12.49
N LEU A 222 -14.76 -7.94 -12.74
CA LEU A 222 -13.74 -7.51 -11.77
C LEU A 222 -14.39 -7.05 -10.46
N THR A 223 -15.45 -6.27 -10.54
CA THR A 223 -16.19 -5.80 -9.36
C THR A 223 -16.78 -6.97 -8.58
N ASP A 224 -17.30 -8.01 -9.24
CA ASP A 224 -17.85 -9.19 -8.58
C ASP A 224 -16.76 -10.03 -7.88
N VAL A 225 -15.55 -10.13 -8.43
CA VAL A 225 -14.38 -10.75 -7.76
C VAL A 225 -14.08 -10.03 -6.44
N PHE A 226 -13.98 -8.69 -6.44
CA PHE A 226 -13.74 -7.95 -5.22
C PHE A 226 -14.92 -7.95 -4.26
N ASN A 227 -16.15 -8.06 -4.74
CA ASN A 227 -17.33 -8.28 -3.90
C ASN A 227 -17.24 -9.62 -3.15
N GLU A 228 -16.84 -10.70 -3.81
CA GLU A 228 -16.63 -12.00 -3.19
C GLU A 228 -15.57 -11.95 -2.09
N ILE A 229 -14.42 -11.38 -2.40
CA ILE A 229 -13.31 -11.21 -1.43
C ILE A 229 -13.77 -10.38 -0.23
N CYS A 230 -14.39 -9.22 -0.46
CA CYS A 230 -14.83 -8.33 0.61
C CYS A 230 -16.02 -8.89 1.41
N PHE A 231 -16.81 -9.81 0.82
CA PHE A 231 -17.90 -10.45 1.51
C PHE A 231 -17.41 -11.42 2.59
N SER A 232 -16.27 -12.05 2.35
CA SER A 232 -15.63 -12.93 3.34
C SER A 232 -14.99 -12.18 4.50
N VAL A 233 -14.70 -10.87 4.33
CA VAL A 233 -14.12 -10.00 5.37
C VAL A 233 -15.24 -9.23 6.08
N ASN A 234 -15.80 -9.85 7.12
CA ASN A 234 -16.87 -9.21 7.89
C ASN A 234 -16.37 -7.94 8.57
N GLY A 235 -17.02 -6.80 8.30
CA GLY A 235 -16.66 -5.50 8.89
C GLY A 235 -15.62 -4.70 8.08
N PHE A 236 -15.30 -5.11 6.84
CA PHE A 236 -14.53 -4.30 5.88
C PHE A 236 -15.47 -3.67 4.85
N TYR A 237 -15.35 -2.36 4.65
CA TYR A 237 -16.24 -1.59 3.79
C TYR A 237 -15.55 -0.59 2.87
N TYR A 238 -14.31 -0.25 3.15
CA TYR A 238 -13.60 0.83 2.45
C TYR A 238 -12.09 0.63 2.54
N GLY A 239 -11.42 0.67 1.40
CA GLY A 239 -9.98 0.59 1.37
C GLY A 239 -9.41 0.29 -0.01
N ARG A 240 -8.08 0.16 -0.05
CA ARG A 240 -7.33 -0.16 -1.25
C ARG A 240 -6.65 -1.50 -1.11
N PHE A 241 -6.85 -2.34 -2.11
CA PHE A 241 -6.12 -3.58 -2.31
C PHE A 241 -4.94 -3.33 -3.23
N ASP A 242 -3.74 -3.60 -2.78
CA ASP A 242 -2.57 -3.64 -3.63
C ASP A 242 -2.41 -5.07 -4.15
N VAL A 243 -2.45 -5.24 -5.48
CA VAL A 243 -2.65 -6.53 -6.14
C VAL A 243 -1.57 -6.73 -7.19
N LYS A 244 -0.92 -7.89 -7.17
CA LYS A 244 -0.09 -8.37 -8.28
C LYS A 244 -0.85 -9.43 -9.06
N PHE A 245 -0.79 -9.38 -10.39
CA PHE A 245 -1.56 -10.27 -11.26
C PHE A 245 -0.84 -10.55 -12.59
N ASN A 246 -1.21 -11.66 -13.21
CA ASN A 246 -0.59 -12.10 -14.45
C ASN A 246 -1.17 -11.38 -15.68
N SER A 247 -2.47 -11.45 -15.88
CA SER A 247 -3.17 -10.76 -16.98
C SER A 247 -4.53 -10.22 -16.54
N TRP A 248 -5.04 -9.21 -17.25
CA TRP A 248 -6.36 -8.63 -16.95
C TRP A 248 -7.50 -9.66 -17.07
N GLU A 249 -7.42 -10.53 -18.07
CA GLU A 249 -8.42 -11.57 -18.28
C GLU A 249 -8.48 -12.53 -17.09
N GLU A 250 -7.35 -13.02 -16.60
CA GLU A 250 -7.26 -13.89 -15.43
C GLU A 250 -7.73 -13.20 -14.16
N LEU A 251 -7.34 -11.92 -13.96
CA LEU A 251 -7.78 -11.12 -12.83
C LEU A 251 -9.32 -10.99 -12.81
N GLU A 252 -9.94 -10.71 -13.95
CA GLU A 252 -11.40 -10.63 -14.08
C GLU A 252 -12.11 -11.97 -13.84
N ASN A 253 -11.42 -13.09 -14.06
CA ASN A 253 -11.92 -14.43 -13.77
C ASN A 253 -11.62 -14.86 -12.31
N GLY A 254 -10.96 -14.03 -11.51
CA GLY A 254 -10.57 -14.36 -10.14
C GLY A 254 -9.36 -15.29 -10.03
N GLU A 255 -8.54 -15.37 -11.08
CA GLU A 255 -7.43 -16.29 -11.23
C GLU A 255 -6.07 -15.55 -11.28
N ASN A 256 -5.00 -16.26 -10.98
CA ASN A 256 -3.60 -15.82 -11.17
C ASN A 256 -3.30 -14.39 -10.67
N PHE A 257 -3.79 -14.06 -9.49
CA PHE A 257 -3.44 -12.84 -8.78
C PHE A 257 -3.22 -13.08 -7.29
N ARG A 258 -2.55 -12.15 -6.63
CA ARG A 258 -2.39 -12.10 -5.18
C ARG A 258 -2.52 -10.68 -4.66
N ILE A 259 -3.27 -10.53 -3.59
CA ILE A 259 -3.31 -9.31 -2.78
C ILE A 259 -2.05 -9.32 -1.90
N ILE A 260 -1.22 -8.32 -2.08
CA ILE A 260 0.04 -8.15 -1.34
C ILE A 260 -0.11 -7.18 -0.17
N GLU A 261 -1.14 -6.34 -0.19
CA GLU A 261 -1.47 -5.43 0.91
C GLU A 261 -2.95 -5.04 0.86
N LEU A 262 -3.57 -4.99 2.03
CA LEU A 262 -4.90 -4.40 2.23
C LEU A 262 -4.75 -3.17 3.12
N ASN A 263 -5.16 -2.01 2.62
CA ASN A 263 -5.08 -0.74 3.33
C ASN A 263 -6.49 -0.25 3.66
N GLY A 264 -6.73 0.12 4.93
CA GLY A 264 -8.04 0.59 5.41
C GLY A 264 -8.33 2.07 5.17
N ALA A 265 -8.88 2.75 6.18
CA ALA A 265 -9.38 4.13 6.06
C ALA A 265 -8.29 5.18 5.75
N ALA A 266 -7.03 4.91 6.07
CA ALA A 266 -5.91 5.80 5.71
C ALA A 266 -5.49 5.69 4.23
N SER A 267 -6.06 4.74 3.49
CA SER A 267 -5.71 4.58 2.08
C SER A 267 -6.15 5.78 1.23
N GLU A 268 -5.24 6.21 0.38
CA GLU A 268 -5.50 7.29 -0.58
C GLU A 268 -6.03 6.70 -1.89
N PRO A 269 -6.93 7.39 -2.60
CA PRO A 269 -7.33 7.03 -3.97
C PRO A 269 -6.19 7.38 -4.94
N THR A 270 -5.15 6.56 -4.96
CA THR A 270 -3.85 6.86 -5.59
C THR A 270 -3.90 7.08 -7.09
N PHE A 271 -5.00 6.76 -7.76
CA PHE A 271 -5.22 7.13 -9.17
C PHE A 271 -5.26 8.66 -9.38
N ILE A 272 -5.50 9.47 -8.33
CA ILE A 272 -5.39 10.94 -8.40
C ILE A 272 -3.97 11.44 -8.72
N TYR A 273 -2.97 10.59 -8.58
CA TYR A 273 -1.56 10.93 -8.86
C TYR A 273 -1.15 10.68 -10.30
N ASP A 274 -2.09 10.27 -11.16
CA ASP A 274 -1.85 10.22 -12.60
C ASP A 274 -1.45 11.61 -13.11
N PRO A 275 -0.33 11.72 -13.84
CA PRO A 275 0.10 13.01 -14.42
C PRO A 275 -0.94 13.67 -15.34
N ALA A 276 -1.89 12.90 -15.90
CA ALA A 276 -2.97 13.42 -16.73
C ALA A 276 -4.07 14.11 -15.94
N HIS A 277 -4.14 13.89 -14.63
CA HIS A 277 -5.18 14.47 -13.80
C HIS A 277 -4.87 15.88 -13.30
N SER A 278 -5.91 16.72 -13.28
CA SER A 278 -5.78 18.07 -12.75
C SER A 278 -5.82 18.09 -11.22
N TYR A 279 -5.28 19.17 -10.64
CA TYR A 279 -5.40 19.46 -9.22
C TYR A 279 -6.86 19.42 -8.70
N PHE A 280 -7.80 19.98 -9.46
CA PHE A 280 -9.22 20.00 -9.09
C PHE A 280 -9.85 18.61 -9.10
N PHE A 281 -9.42 17.74 -10.02
CA PHE A 281 -9.82 16.34 -10.02
C PHE A 281 -9.39 15.65 -8.71
N ALA A 282 -8.13 15.84 -8.31
CA ALA A 282 -7.61 15.23 -7.10
C ALA A 282 -8.37 15.70 -5.83
N VAL A 283 -8.63 17.01 -5.70
CA VAL A 283 -9.41 17.57 -4.58
C VAL A 283 -10.83 16.99 -4.56
N LYS A 284 -11.48 16.90 -5.72
CA LYS A 284 -12.83 16.33 -5.87
C LYS A 284 -12.88 14.86 -5.43
N GLU A 285 -11.93 14.06 -5.88
CA GLU A 285 -11.91 12.64 -5.54
C GLU A 285 -11.57 12.41 -4.04
N ILE A 286 -10.65 13.15 -3.45
CA ILE A 286 -10.38 13.08 -2.01
C ILE A 286 -11.64 13.42 -1.19
N THR A 287 -12.32 14.51 -1.52
CA THR A 287 -13.53 14.90 -0.80
C THR A 287 -14.67 13.90 -0.98
N LYS A 288 -14.82 13.33 -2.17
CA LYS A 288 -15.76 12.24 -2.47
C LYS A 288 -15.46 10.99 -1.61
N HIS A 289 -14.20 10.59 -1.52
CA HIS A 289 -13.78 9.45 -0.70
C HIS A 289 -14.01 9.68 0.80
N TRP A 290 -13.75 10.89 1.30
CA TRP A 290 -14.07 11.23 2.68
C TRP A 290 -15.56 11.22 2.97
N ASN A 291 -16.40 11.58 1.98
CA ASN A 291 -17.86 11.45 2.10
C ASN A 291 -18.30 9.98 2.13
N PHE A 292 -17.63 9.08 1.37
CA PHE A 292 -17.87 7.64 1.48
C PHE A 292 -17.56 7.15 2.89
N MET A 293 -16.38 7.48 3.43
CA MET A 293 -15.98 7.12 4.80
C MET A 293 -17.00 7.61 5.83
N TYR A 294 -17.42 8.87 5.74
CA TYR A 294 -18.43 9.44 6.65
C TYR A 294 -19.76 8.69 6.58
N THR A 295 -20.22 8.40 5.37
CA THR A 295 -21.49 7.68 5.16
C THR A 295 -21.43 6.27 5.73
N ILE A 296 -20.34 5.54 5.46
CA ILE A 296 -20.10 4.21 6.00
C ILE A 296 -20.04 4.23 7.52
N ALA A 297 -19.24 5.13 8.09
CA ALA A 297 -19.11 5.28 9.54
C ALA A 297 -20.45 5.59 10.24
N LYS A 298 -21.27 6.45 9.63
CA LYS A 298 -22.62 6.76 10.13
C LYS A 298 -23.55 5.55 10.10
N LEU A 299 -23.49 4.74 9.04
CA LEU A 299 -24.29 3.52 8.93
C LEU A 299 -23.83 2.46 9.92
N ASN A 300 -22.53 2.29 10.09
CA ASN A 300 -21.95 1.37 11.08
C ASN A 300 -22.25 1.81 12.52
N LYS A 301 -22.24 3.12 12.80
CA LYS A 301 -22.68 3.65 14.11
C LYS A 301 -24.11 3.25 14.45
N LYS A 302 -25.02 3.27 13.46
CA LYS A 302 -26.40 2.80 13.65
C LYS A 302 -26.48 1.29 13.93
N LYS A 303 -25.45 0.52 13.54
CA LYS A 303 -25.31 -0.92 13.82
C LYS A 303 -24.61 -1.22 15.16
N GLY A 304 -24.29 -0.19 15.96
CA GLY A 304 -23.66 -0.34 17.29
C GLY A 304 -22.14 -0.15 17.29
N HIS A 305 -21.50 0.16 16.18
CA HIS A 305 -20.08 0.47 16.17
C HIS A 305 -19.83 1.90 16.66
N HIS A 306 -18.78 2.08 17.47
CA HIS A 306 -18.46 3.37 18.07
C HIS A 306 -17.39 4.14 17.30
N PHE A 307 -17.48 5.46 17.33
CA PHE A 307 -16.41 6.35 16.88
C PHE A 307 -15.28 6.38 17.90
N THR A 308 -14.07 6.70 17.47
CA THR A 308 -12.97 6.97 18.40
C THR A 308 -13.30 8.18 19.26
N SER A 309 -13.06 8.11 20.56
CA SER A 309 -13.21 9.27 21.45
C SER A 309 -12.18 10.35 21.10
N ASN A 310 -12.46 11.60 21.44
CA ASN A 310 -11.51 12.68 21.21
C ASN A 310 -10.20 12.47 21.99
N GLU A 311 -10.26 11.89 23.18
CA GLU A 311 -9.08 11.51 23.96
C GLU A 311 -8.23 10.45 23.26
N GLU A 312 -8.86 9.41 22.73
CA GLU A 312 -8.19 8.36 21.97
C GLU A 312 -7.59 8.92 20.68
N CYS A 313 -8.29 9.83 19.98
CA CYS A 313 -7.75 10.55 18.81
C CYS A 313 -6.49 11.33 19.18
N TRP A 314 -6.47 12.04 20.30
CA TRP A 314 -5.30 12.78 20.77
C TRP A 314 -4.13 11.86 21.13
N LYS A 315 -4.39 10.71 21.72
CA LYS A 315 -3.34 9.70 21.98
C LYS A 315 -2.73 9.21 20.68
N ILE A 316 -3.57 8.81 19.74
CA ILE A 316 -3.15 8.37 18.40
C ILE A 316 -2.31 9.45 17.71
N LEU A 317 -2.77 10.72 17.68
CA LEU A 317 -2.03 11.81 17.07
C LEU A 317 -0.67 12.07 17.74
N LYS A 318 -0.58 11.93 19.05
CA LYS A 318 0.70 12.05 19.76
C LYS A 318 1.68 10.93 19.43
N GLU A 319 1.21 9.70 19.31
CA GLU A 319 2.02 8.55 18.95
C GLU A 319 2.56 8.66 17.51
N PHE A 320 1.78 9.28 16.60
CA PHE A 320 2.16 9.45 15.20
C PHE A 320 3.00 10.69 14.89
N ASN A 321 3.02 11.68 15.78
CA ASN A 321 3.76 12.92 15.55
C ASN A 321 5.03 12.96 16.39
N PRO A 322 6.21 12.61 15.81
CA PRO A 322 7.47 12.67 16.53
C PRO A 322 7.82 14.08 17.04
N PHE A 323 7.24 15.15 16.47
CA PHE A 323 7.40 16.52 16.96
C PHE A 323 6.60 16.80 18.24
N LEU A 324 5.55 16.02 18.53
CA LEU A 324 4.79 16.14 19.78
C LEU A 324 5.35 15.26 20.91
N THR A 325 6.23 14.32 20.59
CA THR A 325 6.91 13.44 21.56
C THR A 325 8.28 13.95 21.99
N SER A 326 8.87 14.92 21.28
CA SER A 326 10.21 15.48 21.56
C SER A 326 10.26 16.53 22.69
N THR A 327 9.18 16.73 23.45
CA THR A 327 9.17 17.62 24.63
C THR A 327 9.40 16.87 25.95
N ARG A 328 10.25 15.83 25.93
CA ARG A 328 10.83 15.24 27.15
C ARG A 328 12.31 14.96 26.92
N VAL A 329 13.13 15.97 27.09
CA VAL A 329 14.48 15.88 27.65
C VAL A 329 14.57 16.97 28.70
#